data_57335b143bf1441987e9309719bcd1d5
#
_entry.id   57335b143bf1441987e9309719bcd1d5
#
_cell.length_a   1.000
_cell.length_b   1.000
_cell.length_c   1.000
_cell.angle_alpha   90.00
_cell.angle_beta   90.00
_cell.angle_gamma   90.00
#
_symmetry.space_group_name_H-M   'P 1'
#
loop_
_entity.id
_entity.type
_entity.pdbx_description
1 polymer ?
#
loop_
_entity_poly.entity_id
_entity_poly.type
_entity_poly.pdbx_seq_one_letter_code
_entity_poly.pdbx_strand_id
1 'polypeptide(L)'
;LEIMFSLADRVGRLQITGGEPLLHPQLDRLLELCFQYTLQFDGLWFFSNCAVPFRETVLNVLQKHRNKVVVHCSDYGVQPDVSAQNIKLLETASIPYKYLKYYGEEQYCDGWVDNGDFIPHHRTQAENETIFSACSHVCRGGSWYVRGGQLHWCGRSIRGTELGKIPLCQEDYLDLFEDIPLEEKKKKLECLMGVRTITACDYCNGYYGTQDTAKRFPAGEQIKC
;
A
#
# COMPACT_ATOMS: atom_id res chain seq x y z
N LEU A 1 9.39 10.38 6.16
CA LEU A 1 8.12 10.84 6.74
C LEU A 1 8.09 12.36 6.80
N GLU A 2 9.08 13.03 7.40
CA GLU A 2 9.13 14.49 7.52
C GLU A 2 8.85 15.20 6.19
N ILE A 3 9.61 14.87 5.14
CA ILE A 3 9.41 15.45 3.81
C ILE A 3 7.99 15.16 3.29
N MET A 4 7.50 13.94 3.44
CA MET A 4 6.16 13.57 2.99
C MET A 4 5.08 14.42 3.68
N PHE A 5 5.18 14.61 4.99
CA PHE A 5 4.22 15.42 5.75
C PHE A 5 4.42 16.94 5.60
N SER A 6 5.56 17.40 5.09
CA SER A 6 5.72 18.81 4.70
C SER A 6 5.16 19.12 3.29
N LEU A 7 4.90 18.10 2.48
CA LEU A 7 4.29 18.24 1.16
C LEU A 7 2.76 18.28 1.18
N ALA A 8 2.13 17.73 2.23
CA ALA A 8 0.68 17.65 2.32
C ALA A 8 0.19 18.10 3.71
N ASP A 9 -0.82 18.96 3.74
CA ASP A 9 -1.42 19.41 5.00
C ASP A 9 -2.15 18.28 5.72
N ARG A 10 -2.73 17.34 4.94
CA ARG A 10 -3.47 16.19 5.47
C ARG A 10 -3.42 14.99 4.55
N VAL A 11 -3.29 13.82 5.14
CA VAL A 11 -3.42 12.52 4.50
C VAL A 11 -4.62 11.81 5.11
N GLY A 12 -5.58 11.35 4.29
CA GLY A 12 -6.75 10.66 4.81
C GLY A 12 -6.38 9.38 5.54
N ARG A 13 -5.45 8.61 4.98
CA ARG A 13 -5.04 7.34 5.56
C ARG A 13 -3.58 7.04 5.29
N LEU A 14 -2.85 6.75 6.35
CA LEU A 14 -1.51 6.21 6.26
C LEU A 14 -1.58 4.67 6.29
N GLN A 15 -0.85 4.00 5.40
CA GLN A 15 -0.82 2.54 5.34
C GLN A 15 0.61 2.03 5.50
N ILE A 16 0.80 1.13 6.45
CA ILE A 16 2.04 0.36 6.61
C ILE A 16 1.79 -1.02 6.04
N THR A 17 2.46 -1.30 4.95
CA THR A 17 2.38 -2.56 4.21
C THR A 17 3.75 -2.85 3.57
N GLY A 18 3.85 -3.88 2.75
CA GLY A 18 5.09 -4.20 2.04
C GLY A 18 5.21 -5.70 1.83
N GLY A 19 6.36 -6.31 2.16
CA GLY A 19 6.40 -7.71 2.50
C GLY A 19 5.62 -7.94 3.81
N GLU A 20 6.21 -8.62 4.80
CA GLU A 20 5.60 -8.70 6.12
C GLU A 20 6.23 -7.65 7.05
N PRO A 21 5.47 -6.60 7.47
CA PRO A 21 6.05 -5.54 8.29
C PRO A 21 6.55 -6.02 9.66
N LEU A 22 5.97 -7.09 10.23
CA LEU A 22 6.42 -7.64 11.52
C LEU A 22 7.85 -8.17 11.47
N LEU A 23 8.40 -8.44 10.28
CA LEU A 23 9.80 -8.81 10.09
C LEU A 23 10.75 -7.61 10.19
N HIS A 24 10.24 -6.38 10.09
CA HIS A 24 11.11 -5.20 10.14
C HIS A 24 11.65 -4.98 11.58
N PRO A 25 12.97 -4.95 11.79
CA PRO A 25 13.56 -4.93 13.13
C PRO A 25 13.22 -3.68 13.94
N GLN A 26 12.98 -2.56 13.28
CA GLN A 26 12.67 -1.25 13.89
C GLN A 26 11.22 -0.82 13.60
N LEU A 27 10.27 -1.76 13.50
CA LEU A 27 8.87 -1.44 13.20
C LEU A 27 8.23 -0.56 14.27
N ASP A 28 8.48 -0.83 15.54
CA ASP A 28 8.04 -0.02 16.66
C ASP A 28 8.49 1.44 16.54
N ARG A 29 9.77 1.66 16.22
CA ARG A 29 10.29 3.01 15.97
C ARG A 29 9.64 3.68 14.76
N LEU A 30 9.43 2.93 13.65
CA LEU A 30 8.74 3.46 12.48
C LEU A 30 7.31 3.90 12.82
N LEU A 31 6.58 3.07 13.57
CA LEU A 31 5.23 3.40 14.02
C LEU A 31 5.22 4.65 14.93
N GLU A 32 6.13 4.73 15.89
CA GLU A 32 6.27 5.92 16.74
C GLU A 32 6.53 7.19 15.92
N LEU A 33 7.39 7.13 14.91
CA LEU A 33 7.64 8.24 14.00
C LEU A 33 6.38 8.62 13.20
N CYS A 34 5.60 7.64 12.72
CA CYS A 34 4.32 7.93 12.08
C CYS A 34 3.37 8.68 13.03
N PHE A 35 3.27 8.24 14.27
CA PHE A 35 2.37 8.84 15.24
C PHE A 35 2.80 10.22 15.76
N GLN A 36 4.00 10.71 15.45
CA GLN A 36 4.35 12.12 15.65
C GLN A 36 3.50 13.06 14.78
N TYR A 37 2.96 12.56 13.66
CA TYR A 37 2.14 13.31 12.70
C TYR A 37 0.64 13.03 12.83
N THR A 38 0.16 12.63 14.01
CA THR A 38 -1.25 12.23 14.23
C THR A 38 -2.29 13.29 13.87
N LEU A 39 -1.91 14.56 13.83
CA LEU A 39 -2.77 15.66 13.43
C LEU A 39 -2.92 15.77 11.89
N GLN A 40 -1.99 15.19 11.13
CA GLN A 40 -1.95 15.28 9.67
C GLN A 40 -2.52 14.04 8.96
N PHE A 41 -3.01 13.01 9.71
CA PHE A 41 -3.72 11.89 9.10
C PHE A 41 -4.93 11.45 9.94
N ASP A 42 -5.92 10.85 9.27
CA ASP A 42 -7.16 10.42 9.93
C ASP A 42 -7.00 9.07 10.64
N GLY A 43 -6.26 8.15 10.05
CA GLY A 43 -5.99 6.84 10.61
C GLY A 43 -4.82 6.13 9.96
N LEU A 44 -4.26 5.16 10.67
CA LEU A 44 -3.20 4.27 10.21
C LEU A 44 -3.75 2.86 10.06
N TRP A 45 -3.59 2.29 8.86
CA TRP A 45 -3.85 0.88 8.61
C TRP A 45 -2.54 0.12 8.57
N PHE A 46 -2.45 -0.88 9.42
CA PHE A 46 -1.30 -1.76 9.50
C PHE A 46 -1.67 -3.12 8.92
N PHE A 47 -1.03 -3.52 7.83
CA PHE A 47 -1.30 -4.79 7.15
C PHE A 47 -0.26 -5.84 7.52
N SER A 48 -0.70 -6.99 8.01
CA SER A 48 0.15 -8.14 8.31
C SER A 48 -0.50 -9.42 7.82
N ASN A 49 0.30 -10.39 7.39
CA ASN A 49 -0.17 -11.76 7.13
C ASN A 49 -0.41 -12.54 8.44
N CYS A 50 -0.11 -11.96 9.59
CA CYS A 50 -0.25 -12.52 10.92
C CYS A 50 0.49 -13.86 11.16
N ALA A 51 1.38 -14.26 10.24
CA ALA A 51 2.19 -15.48 10.36
C ALA A 51 3.50 -15.27 11.16
N VAL A 52 3.76 -14.03 11.59
CA VAL A 52 4.91 -13.66 12.43
C VAL A 52 4.37 -13.12 13.77
N PRO A 53 4.91 -13.57 14.92
CA PRO A 53 4.46 -13.08 16.22
C PRO A 53 4.65 -11.58 16.38
N PHE A 54 3.66 -10.89 16.97
CA PHE A 54 3.83 -9.51 17.40
C PHE A 54 4.87 -9.41 18.51
N ARG A 55 5.84 -8.52 18.35
CA ARG A 55 6.74 -8.13 19.43
C ARG A 55 6.00 -7.22 20.41
N GLU A 56 6.31 -7.36 21.69
CA GLU A 56 5.72 -6.55 22.75
C GLU A 56 5.91 -5.03 22.50
N THR A 57 7.08 -4.62 22.02
CA THR A 57 7.36 -3.23 21.69
C THR A 57 6.40 -2.68 20.62
N VAL A 58 6.08 -3.47 19.60
CA VAL A 58 5.11 -3.11 18.56
C VAL A 58 3.69 -3.02 19.11
N LEU A 59 3.27 -4.03 19.91
CA LEU A 59 1.95 -4.02 20.55
C LEU A 59 1.75 -2.80 21.44
N ASN A 60 2.76 -2.42 22.22
CA ASN A 60 2.71 -1.26 23.11
C ASN A 60 2.47 0.05 22.33
N VAL A 61 3.14 0.22 21.18
CA VAL A 61 2.92 1.39 20.31
C VAL A 61 1.52 1.38 19.71
N LEU A 62 1.07 0.25 19.17
CA LEU A 62 -0.27 0.12 18.61
C LEU A 62 -1.36 0.35 19.67
N GLN A 63 -1.20 -0.18 20.87
CA GLN A 63 -2.12 0.01 21.99
C GLN A 63 -2.21 1.47 22.41
N LYS A 64 -1.07 2.16 22.54
CA LYS A 64 -1.00 3.59 22.86
C LYS A 64 -1.80 4.43 21.87
N HIS A 65 -1.83 4.04 20.60
CA HIS A 65 -2.48 4.76 19.52
C HIS A 65 -3.70 4.04 18.94
N ARG A 66 -4.36 3.16 19.72
CA ARG A 66 -5.48 2.31 19.28
C ARG A 66 -6.66 3.08 18.67
N ASN A 67 -6.84 4.35 19.03
CA ASN A 67 -7.90 5.20 18.46
C ASN A 67 -7.61 5.68 17.01
N LYS A 68 -6.38 5.51 16.56
CA LYS A 68 -5.90 5.93 15.22
C LYS A 68 -5.42 4.78 14.36
N VAL A 69 -5.37 3.54 14.88
CA VAL A 69 -4.85 2.39 14.15
C VAL A 69 -5.92 1.31 13.97
N VAL A 70 -5.86 0.62 12.84
CA VAL A 70 -6.56 -0.64 12.58
C VAL A 70 -5.57 -1.63 12.02
N VAL A 71 -5.44 -2.80 12.66
CA VAL A 71 -4.61 -3.90 12.17
C VAL A 71 -5.44 -4.73 11.19
N HIS A 72 -4.95 -4.88 9.97
CA HIS A 72 -5.53 -5.77 8.96
C HIS A 72 -4.77 -7.09 8.96
N CYS A 73 -5.36 -8.11 9.52
CA CYS A 73 -4.83 -9.47 9.57
C CYS A 73 -5.26 -10.24 8.31
N SER A 74 -4.35 -10.39 7.36
CA SER A 74 -4.55 -11.14 6.12
C SER A 74 -4.02 -12.57 6.30
N ASP A 75 -4.84 -13.49 6.78
CA ASP A 75 -4.42 -14.86 7.10
C ASP A 75 -4.48 -15.74 5.84
N TYR A 76 -3.33 -16.26 5.44
CA TYR A 76 -3.16 -17.19 4.31
C TYR A 76 -3.03 -18.67 4.75
N GLY A 77 -3.30 -18.98 6.01
CA GLY A 77 -3.23 -20.34 6.54
C GLY A 77 -1.83 -20.91 6.71
N VAL A 78 -0.79 -20.08 6.69
CA VAL A 78 0.63 -20.50 6.75
C VAL A 78 1.03 -20.94 8.17
N GLN A 79 0.61 -20.18 9.18
CA GLN A 79 0.94 -20.35 10.59
C GLN A 79 -0.32 -20.13 11.46
N PRO A 80 -1.30 -21.07 11.44
CA PRO A 80 -2.59 -20.85 12.08
C PRO A 80 -2.52 -20.62 13.59
N ASP A 81 -1.58 -21.28 14.28
CA ASP A 81 -1.40 -21.09 15.73
C ASP A 81 -0.85 -19.70 16.05
N VAL A 82 0.08 -19.19 15.24
CA VAL A 82 0.62 -17.83 15.38
C VAL A 82 -0.45 -16.80 15.06
N SER A 83 -1.24 -17.00 14.00
CA SER A 83 -2.36 -16.13 13.65
C SER A 83 -3.35 -16.04 14.80
N ALA A 84 -3.76 -17.19 15.38
CA ALA A 84 -4.68 -17.23 16.51
C ALA A 84 -4.10 -16.52 17.76
N GLN A 85 -2.83 -16.72 18.04
CA GLN A 85 -2.14 -16.04 19.14
C GLN A 85 -2.10 -14.53 18.92
N ASN A 86 -1.77 -14.08 17.73
CA ASN A 86 -1.74 -12.65 17.36
C ASN A 86 -3.11 -11.99 17.54
N ILE A 87 -4.18 -12.64 17.09
CA ILE A 87 -5.56 -12.15 17.29
C ILE A 87 -5.86 -11.99 18.78
N LYS A 88 -5.55 -12.99 19.60
CA LYS A 88 -5.75 -12.93 21.05
C LYS A 88 -4.96 -11.78 21.70
N LEU A 89 -3.74 -11.50 21.24
CA LEU A 89 -2.94 -10.37 21.71
C LEU A 89 -3.59 -9.03 21.37
N LEU A 90 -4.09 -8.87 20.15
CA LEU A 90 -4.80 -7.65 19.71
C LEU A 90 -6.08 -7.42 20.54
N GLU A 91 -6.87 -8.48 20.78
CA GLU A 91 -8.06 -8.44 21.61
C GLU A 91 -7.73 -8.04 23.05
N THR A 92 -6.74 -8.71 23.66
CA THR A 92 -6.30 -8.42 25.04
C THR A 92 -5.83 -6.99 25.19
N ALA A 93 -5.11 -6.46 24.19
CA ALA A 93 -4.63 -5.08 24.17
C ALA A 93 -5.71 -4.07 23.73
N SER A 94 -6.92 -4.52 23.40
CA SER A 94 -8.01 -3.69 22.84
C SER A 94 -7.57 -2.88 21.63
N ILE A 95 -6.76 -3.47 20.75
CA ILE A 95 -6.32 -2.87 19.49
C ILE A 95 -7.33 -3.24 18.40
N PRO A 96 -7.93 -2.26 17.71
CA PRO A 96 -8.85 -2.53 16.61
C PRO A 96 -8.20 -3.34 15.49
N TYR A 97 -8.86 -4.39 15.03
CA TYR A 97 -8.38 -5.20 13.92
C TYR A 97 -9.51 -5.64 12.99
N LYS A 98 -9.12 -6.02 11.75
CA LYS A 98 -9.95 -6.74 10.78
C LYS A 98 -9.24 -8.03 10.43
N TYR A 99 -9.93 -9.14 10.55
CA TYR A 99 -9.42 -10.45 10.16
C TYR A 99 -10.04 -10.86 8.83
N LEU A 100 -9.18 -11.18 7.86
CA LEU A 100 -9.57 -11.66 6.53
C LEU A 100 -8.85 -12.99 6.29
N LYS A 101 -9.62 -14.00 5.95
CA LYS A 101 -9.13 -15.32 5.65
C LYS A 101 -8.99 -15.48 4.13
N TYR A 102 -7.80 -15.86 3.69
CA TYR A 102 -7.44 -15.98 2.27
C TYR A 102 -7.02 -17.41 1.90
N TYR A 103 -7.63 -18.42 2.51
CA TYR A 103 -7.36 -19.83 2.22
C TYR A 103 -8.62 -20.68 2.35
N GLY A 104 -8.58 -21.91 1.80
CA GLY A 104 -9.74 -22.78 1.74
C GLY A 104 -10.87 -22.20 0.90
N GLU A 105 -12.10 -22.31 1.36
CA GLU A 105 -13.29 -21.79 0.66
C GLU A 105 -13.30 -20.26 0.54
N GLU A 106 -12.58 -19.56 1.45
CA GLU A 106 -12.50 -18.09 1.49
C GLU A 106 -11.30 -17.53 0.71
N GLN A 107 -10.56 -18.37 -0.02
CA GLN A 107 -9.35 -17.97 -0.75
C GLN A 107 -9.61 -16.82 -1.74
N TYR A 108 -10.81 -16.71 -2.28
CA TYR A 108 -11.17 -15.64 -3.21
C TYR A 108 -11.39 -14.29 -2.52
N CYS A 109 -11.99 -14.21 -1.34
CA CYS A 109 -12.22 -12.99 -0.54
C CYS A 109 -12.40 -11.72 -1.39
N ASP A 110 -13.47 -11.59 -2.18
CA ASP A 110 -13.73 -10.56 -3.20
C ASP A 110 -12.78 -10.60 -4.40
N GLY A 111 -11.82 -11.47 -4.40
CA GLY A 111 -10.89 -11.77 -5.48
C GLY A 111 -9.76 -10.78 -5.68
N TRP A 112 -8.65 -11.30 -6.11
CA TRP A 112 -7.46 -10.57 -6.52
C TRP A 112 -7.57 -10.22 -8.00
N VAL A 113 -7.17 -9.02 -8.37
CA VAL A 113 -7.21 -8.57 -9.77
C VAL A 113 -5.90 -8.94 -10.46
N ASP A 114 -6.01 -9.52 -11.66
CA ASP A 114 -4.87 -9.73 -12.53
C ASP A 114 -4.49 -8.43 -13.24
N ASN A 115 -3.42 -7.82 -12.79
CA ASN A 115 -2.88 -6.61 -13.40
C ASN A 115 -1.95 -6.88 -14.60
N GLY A 116 -1.75 -8.15 -15.02
CA GLY A 116 -0.91 -8.57 -16.15
C GLY A 116 0.57 -8.75 -15.80
N ASP A 117 1.36 -9.17 -16.80
CA ASP A 117 2.74 -9.66 -16.67
C ASP A 117 3.82 -8.59 -16.90
N PHE A 118 3.52 -7.30 -16.80
CA PHE A 118 4.42 -6.21 -17.17
C PHE A 118 4.85 -6.20 -18.65
N ILE A 119 4.00 -6.73 -19.53
CA ILE A 119 4.20 -6.65 -20.98
C ILE A 119 3.54 -5.36 -21.48
N PRO A 120 4.21 -4.55 -22.33
CA PRO A 120 3.60 -3.36 -22.90
C PRO A 120 2.46 -3.74 -23.83
N HIS A 121 1.33 -3.09 -23.70
CA HIS A 121 0.15 -3.29 -24.55
C HIS A 121 0.19 -2.43 -25.81
N HIS A 122 1.14 -1.50 -25.91
CA HIS A 122 1.28 -0.55 -27.02
C HIS A 122 0.00 0.27 -27.28
N ARG A 123 -0.67 0.66 -26.21
CA ARG A 123 -1.89 1.46 -26.26
C ARG A 123 -1.58 2.90 -26.66
N THR A 124 -2.54 3.52 -27.30
CA THR A 124 -2.52 4.98 -27.52
C THR A 124 -2.63 5.71 -26.17
N GLN A 125 -2.26 6.97 -26.15
CA GLN A 125 -2.41 7.81 -24.98
C GLN A 125 -3.87 7.86 -24.48
N ALA A 126 -4.83 7.99 -25.39
CA ALA A 126 -6.25 8.06 -25.04
C ALA A 126 -6.76 6.76 -24.38
N GLU A 127 -6.29 5.60 -24.83
CA GLU A 127 -6.60 4.31 -24.21
C GLU A 127 -5.99 4.21 -22.81
N ASN A 128 -4.75 4.63 -22.63
CA ASN A 128 -4.09 4.65 -21.32
C ASN A 128 -4.75 5.66 -20.35
N GLU A 129 -5.19 6.82 -20.83
CA GLU A 129 -5.98 7.78 -20.05
C GLU A 129 -7.31 7.18 -19.59
N THR A 130 -7.96 6.39 -20.46
CA THR A 130 -9.21 5.68 -20.11
C THR A 130 -8.96 4.68 -18.98
N ILE A 131 -7.90 3.87 -19.08
CA ILE A 131 -7.52 2.90 -18.03
C ILE A 131 -7.19 3.62 -16.72
N PHE A 132 -6.42 4.71 -16.78
CA PHE A 132 -6.03 5.49 -15.62
C PHE A 132 -7.26 6.08 -14.91
N SER A 133 -8.15 6.73 -15.64
CA SER A 133 -9.36 7.36 -15.09
C SER A 133 -10.32 6.35 -14.44
N ALA A 134 -10.39 5.12 -14.96
CA ALA A 134 -11.21 4.04 -14.41
C ALA A 134 -10.51 3.26 -13.28
N CYS A 135 -9.22 3.50 -13.03
CA CYS A 135 -8.44 2.77 -12.05
C CYS A 135 -8.92 3.04 -10.61
N SER A 136 -9.07 1.99 -9.81
CA SER A 136 -9.47 2.12 -8.39
C SER A 136 -8.52 2.96 -7.55
N HIS A 137 -7.23 3.01 -7.90
CA HIS A 137 -6.28 3.89 -7.21
C HIS A 137 -6.60 5.37 -7.44
N VAL A 138 -7.11 5.71 -8.61
CA VAL A 138 -7.49 7.09 -8.99
C VAL A 138 -8.89 7.42 -8.51
N CYS A 139 -9.89 6.59 -8.83
CA CYS A 139 -11.30 6.83 -8.52
C CYS A 139 -11.63 6.93 -7.03
N ARG A 140 -10.80 6.35 -6.16
CA ARG A 140 -10.98 6.36 -4.69
C ARG A 140 -10.26 7.52 -3.99
N GLY A 141 -9.94 8.58 -4.72
CA GLY A 141 -9.30 9.77 -4.16
C GLY A 141 -7.77 9.72 -4.13
N GLY A 142 -7.18 8.83 -4.94
CA GLY A 142 -5.74 8.66 -5.03
C GLY A 142 -5.17 7.74 -3.94
N SER A 143 -4.38 6.79 -4.36
CA SER A 143 -3.55 5.97 -3.45
C SER A 143 -2.10 6.17 -3.86
N TRP A 144 -1.29 6.64 -2.94
CA TRP A 144 0.12 6.93 -3.18
C TRP A 144 0.99 5.89 -2.50
N TYR A 145 2.02 5.47 -3.20
CA TYR A 145 2.97 4.47 -2.73
C TYR A 145 4.34 5.10 -2.55
N VAL A 146 4.90 4.98 -1.35
CA VAL A 146 6.24 5.46 -1.03
C VAL A 146 7.17 4.28 -0.80
N ARG A 147 8.26 4.23 -1.56
CA ARG A 147 9.31 3.23 -1.39
C ARG A 147 10.64 3.78 -1.90
N GLY A 148 11.73 3.52 -1.18
CA GLY A 148 13.07 3.98 -1.58
C GLY A 148 13.21 5.49 -1.77
N GLY A 149 12.35 6.29 -1.14
CA GLY A 149 12.33 7.73 -1.32
C GLY A 149 11.47 8.23 -2.49
N GLN A 150 10.89 7.34 -3.27
CA GLN A 150 10.04 7.69 -4.41
C GLN A 150 8.55 7.59 -4.04
N LEU A 151 7.77 8.58 -4.45
CA LEU A 151 6.31 8.63 -4.31
C LEU A 151 5.67 8.40 -5.69
N HIS A 152 4.92 7.32 -5.83
CA HIS A 152 4.26 6.89 -7.07
C HIS A 152 2.74 6.81 -6.91
N TRP A 153 2.02 6.92 -8.04
CA TRP A 153 0.57 6.73 -8.10
C TRP A 153 0.10 5.30 -7.77
N CYS A 154 0.90 4.29 -8.04
CA CYS A 154 0.50 2.92 -7.76
C CYS A 154 1.69 2.00 -7.47
N GLY A 155 1.41 0.89 -6.78
CA GLY A 155 2.41 -0.13 -6.45
C GLY A 155 2.99 -0.83 -7.68
N ARG A 156 2.24 -0.89 -8.79
CA ARG A 156 2.71 -1.47 -10.04
C ARG A 156 3.78 -0.61 -10.70
N SER A 157 3.61 0.73 -10.70
CA SER A 157 4.62 1.67 -11.18
C SER A 157 5.93 1.46 -10.44
N ILE A 158 5.91 1.60 -9.11
CA ILE A 158 7.12 1.49 -8.29
C ILE A 158 7.77 0.10 -8.37
N ARG A 159 6.99 -0.97 -8.33
CA ARG A 159 7.53 -2.33 -8.39
C ARG A 159 8.02 -2.69 -9.79
N GLY A 160 7.32 -2.27 -10.82
CA GLY A 160 7.71 -2.54 -12.22
C GLY A 160 9.02 -1.86 -12.61
N THR A 161 9.23 -0.63 -12.15
CA THR A 161 10.50 0.09 -12.36
C THR A 161 11.65 -0.54 -11.58
N GLU A 162 11.44 -0.92 -10.32
CA GLU A 162 12.44 -1.66 -9.52
C GLU A 162 12.88 -2.96 -10.18
N LEU A 163 11.96 -3.68 -10.81
CA LEU A 163 12.23 -4.93 -11.52
C LEU A 163 12.82 -4.72 -12.93
N GLY A 164 12.96 -3.47 -13.38
CA GLY A 164 13.39 -3.16 -14.75
C GLY A 164 12.39 -3.64 -15.82
N LYS A 165 11.11 -3.85 -15.45
CA LYS A 165 10.03 -4.29 -16.34
C LYS A 165 9.24 -3.13 -16.93
N ILE A 166 9.20 -2.01 -16.24
CA ILE A 166 8.61 -0.76 -16.70
C ILE A 166 9.73 0.28 -16.80
N PRO A 167 9.83 1.04 -17.88
CA PRO A 167 10.80 2.13 -17.97
C PRO A 167 10.59 3.14 -16.85
N LEU A 168 11.67 3.62 -16.26
CA LEU A 168 11.62 4.72 -15.29
C LEU A 168 11.39 6.03 -16.04
N CYS A 169 10.26 6.66 -15.78
CA CYS A 169 9.90 7.96 -16.32
C CYS A 169 9.83 8.96 -15.16
N GLN A 170 10.57 10.07 -15.26
CA GLN A 170 10.67 11.04 -14.15
C GLN A 170 9.35 11.76 -13.87
N GLU A 171 8.47 11.85 -14.85
CA GLU A 171 7.14 12.42 -14.73
C GLU A 171 6.15 11.55 -13.97
N ASP A 172 6.47 10.26 -13.74
CA ASP A 172 5.59 9.28 -13.10
C ASP A 172 5.74 9.22 -11.57
N TYR A 173 6.73 9.89 -11.01
CA TYR A 173 7.00 9.87 -9.57
C TYR A 173 7.62 11.16 -9.06
N LEU A 174 7.56 11.35 -7.76
CA LEU A 174 8.31 12.38 -7.05
C LEU A 174 9.43 11.73 -6.23
N ASP A 175 10.67 12.14 -6.46
CA ASP A 175 11.79 11.80 -5.58
C ASP A 175 11.77 12.71 -4.34
N LEU A 176 11.47 12.13 -3.19
CA LEU A 176 11.42 12.85 -1.92
C LEU A 176 12.80 13.30 -1.45
N PHE A 177 13.88 12.64 -1.91
CA PHE A 177 15.26 12.94 -1.52
C PHE A 177 16.00 13.82 -2.51
N GLU A 178 15.37 14.19 -3.63
CA GLU A 178 15.95 15.14 -4.55
C GLU A 178 16.31 16.44 -3.82
N ASP A 179 17.52 16.96 -4.07
CA ASP A 179 18.02 18.18 -3.41
C ASP A 179 17.50 19.44 -4.11
N ILE A 180 16.21 19.72 -3.92
CA ILE A 180 15.52 20.90 -4.41
C ILE A 180 14.67 21.54 -3.30
N PRO A 181 14.34 22.83 -3.39
CA PRO A 181 13.49 23.52 -2.43
C PRO A 181 12.12 22.82 -2.25
N LEU A 182 11.56 22.90 -1.05
CA LEU A 182 10.25 22.32 -0.73
C LEU A 182 9.14 22.80 -1.67
N GLU A 183 9.14 24.10 -2.01
CA GLU A 183 8.14 24.66 -2.92
C GLU A 183 8.25 24.11 -4.35
N GLU A 184 9.43 23.71 -4.78
CA GLU A 184 9.62 23.02 -6.05
C GLU A 184 9.14 21.59 -6.00
N LYS A 185 9.37 20.88 -4.88
CA LYS A 185 8.78 19.54 -4.63
C LYS A 185 7.26 19.61 -4.65
N LYS A 186 6.64 20.63 -4.02
CA LYS A 186 5.18 20.81 -4.05
C LYS A 186 4.66 21.00 -5.47
N LYS A 187 5.31 21.82 -6.29
CA LYS A 187 4.95 21.99 -7.70
C LYS A 187 5.08 20.69 -8.50
N LYS A 188 6.14 19.91 -8.28
CA LYS A 188 6.27 18.57 -8.89
C LYS A 188 5.15 17.64 -8.44
N LEU A 189 4.77 17.66 -7.17
CA LEU A 189 3.65 16.88 -6.66
C LEU A 189 2.33 17.31 -7.31
N GLU A 190 2.07 18.62 -7.43
CA GLU A 190 0.89 19.15 -8.12
C GLU A 190 0.83 18.71 -9.59
N CYS A 191 1.95 18.77 -10.29
CA CYS A 191 2.05 18.24 -11.65
C CYS A 191 1.74 16.75 -11.71
N LEU A 192 2.32 15.96 -10.80
CA LEU A 192 2.09 14.52 -10.70
C LEU A 192 0.63 14.20 -10.34
N MET A 193 -0.02 15.02 -9.50
CA MET A 193 -1.46 14.88 -9.20
C MET A 193 -2.35 15.20 -10.39
N GLY A 194 -1.90 16.05 -11.30
CA GLY A 194 -2.64 16.47 -12.48
C GLY A 194 -2.46 15.58 -13.71
N VAL A 195 -1.64 14.53 -13.65
CA VAL A 195 -1.43 13.64 -14.80
C VAL A 195 -2.72 12.89 -15.15
N ARG A 196 -2.89 12.59 -16.43
CA ARG A 196 -4.04 11.83 -16.94
C ARG A 196 -3.72 10.37 -17.20
N THR A 197 -2.45 10.02 -17.17
CA THR A 197 -1.94 8.64 -17.27
C THR A 197 -0.49 8.63 -16.79
N ILE A 198 0.05 7.44 -16.51
CA ILE A 198 1.46 7.18 -16.19
C ILE A 198 1.97 6.04 -17.06
N THR A 199 3.27 5.92 -17.25
CA THR A 199 3.90 4.87 -18.07
C THR A 199 3.40 3.47 -17.69
N ALA A 200 3.22 3.20 -16.39
CA ALA A 200 2.76 1.91 -15.89
C ALA A 200 1.36 1.50 -16.40
N CYS A 201 0.55 2.44 -16.89
CA CYS A 201 -0.79 2.11 -17.43
C CYS A 201 -0.70 1.27 -18.69
N ASP A 202 0.31 1.52 -19.55
CA ASP A 202 0.52 0.69 -20.76
C ASP A 202 0.98 -0.75 -20.44
N TYR A 203 1.49 -0.97 -19.24
CA TYR A 203 1.94 -2.27 -18.74
C TYR A 203 0.93 -2.96 -17.81
N CYS A 204 -0.33 -2.50 -17.78
CA CYS A 204 -1.33 -2.94 -16.82
C CYS A 204 -2.63 -3.33 -17.51
N ASN A 205 -3.29 -4.40 -17.05
CA ASN A 205 -4.63 -4.77 -17.50
C ASN A 205 -5.73 -3.83 -16.94
N GLY A 206 -5.37 -2.88 -16.09
CA GLY A 206 -6.28 -2.02 -15.34
C GLY A 206 -6.63 -2.58 -13.96
N TYR A 207 -7.07 -1.71 -13.08
CA TYR A 207 -7.54 -2.08 -11.74
C TYR A 207 -8.89 -1.42 -11.46
N TYR A 208 -9.96 -2.08 -11.85
CA TYR A 208 -11.32 -1.55 -11.80
C TYR A 208 -12.06 -1.83 -10.47
N GLY A 209 -11.36 -2.34 -9.47
CA GLY A 209 -11.84 -2.48 -8.10
C GLY A 209 -13.10 -3.34 -7.96
N THR A 210 -14.26 -2.69 -7.99
CA THR A 210 -15.57 -3.31 -7.76
C THR A 210 -16.36 -3.61 -9.03
N GLN A 211 -15.82 -3.36 -10.23
CA GLN A 211 -16.55 -3.68 -11.46
C GLN A 211 -16.49 -5.18 -11.75
N ASP A 212 -17.63 -5.78 -12.06
CA ASP A 212 -17.81 -7.21 -12.33
C ASP A 212 -17.05 -7.74 -13.55
N THR A 213 -16.45 -6.85 -14.35
CA THR A 213 -15.72 -7.20 -15.56
C THR A 213 -14.27 -7.63 -15.31
N ALA A 214 -13.69 -7.33 -14.15
CA ALA A 214 -12.33 -7.73 -13.84
C ALA A 214 -12.27 -9.21 -13.46
N LYS A 215 -11.41 -9.97 -14.15
CA LYS A 215 -11.16 -11.37 -13.79
C LYS A 215 -10.60 -11.45 -12.37
N ARG A 216 -11.21 -12.29 -11.53
CA ARG A 216 -10.81 -12.51 -10.15
C ARG A 216 -10.07 -13.81 -9.99
N PHE A 217 -9.08 -13.80 -9.13
CA PHE A 217 -8.22 -14.93 -8.84
C PHE A 217 -8.22 -15.21 -7.33
N PRO A 218 -7.98 -16.43 -6.91
CA PRO A 218 -7.74 -16.73 -5.51
C PRO A 218 -6.45 -16.04 -5.03
N ALA A 219 -6.31 -15.88 -3.73
CA ALA A 219 -5.05 -15.44 -3.14
C ALA A 219 -3.93 -16.43 -3.52
N GLY A 220 -2.75 -15.91 -3.81
CA GLY A 220 -1.58 -16.73 -4.07
C GLY A 220 -1.18 -17.56 -2.85
N GLU A 221 -0.71 -18.78 -3.08
CA GLU A 221 -0.14 -19.58 -2.01
C GLU A 221 1.14 -18.94 -1.46
N GLN A 222 1.24 -18.89 -0.14
CA GLN A 222 2.45 -18.39 0.50
C GLN A 222 3.55 -19.45 0.43
N ILE A 223 4.73 -19.05 -0.01
CA ILE A 223 5.91 -19.92 0.01
C ILE A 223 6.29 -20.13 1.49
N LYS A 224 6.34 -21.38 1.91
CA LYS A 224 6.88 -21.73 3.23
C LYS A 224 8.40 -21.61 3.15
N CYS A 225 8.96 -20.70 3.94
CA CYS A 225 10.41 -20.56 4.10
C CYS A 225 10.96 -21.58 5.08
#